data_cf0f60e0d67a0053f3236b07b0358860
#
_entry.id   cf0f60e0d67a0053f3236b07b0358860
#
_cell.length_a   1.000
_cell.length_b   1.000
_cell.length_c   1.000
_cell.angle_alpha   90.00
_cell.angle_beta   90.00
_cell.angle_gamma   90.00
#
_symmetry.space_group_name_H-M   'P 1'
#
loop_
_entity.id
_entity.type
_entity.pdbx_description
1 polymer ?
#
loop_
_entity_poly.entity_id
_entity_poly.type
_entity_poly.pdbx_seq_one_letter_code
_entity_poly.pdbx_strand_id
1 'polypeptide(L)'
;MIGGGNAALCAALMAREAGASVLLLEASPRAWRGGNSQHVRNLRCMHDAPQDVLIEAYTEEEYWQDLLKVTGGLTDEKLARLVIRASSDCRDWMRGHGVHFQPPLSGALHVARTNAFFMGGGKALVNAYYRSAENLGVRIRYEAPVDRLELQDGRFVAAYVKGERIAAKACVLAAGGFESNREWLREAWGQNERGEWPADNFLIRGTRFNQGVL
;
A
#
# COMPACT_ATOMS: atom_id res chain seq x y z
N MET A 1 9.89 6.70 -7.90
CA MET A 1 8.93 5.79 -7.29
C MET A 1 8.22 5.06 -8.40
N ILE A 2 8.15 3.74 -8.36
CA ILE A 2 7.44 2.92 -9.35
C ILE A 2 6.16 2.40 -8.72
N GLY A 3 5.02 2.83 -9.24
CA GLY A 3 3.68 2.66 -8.70
C GLY A 3 3.12 3.94 -8.09
N GLY A 4 1.79 3.98 -7.88
CA GLY A 4 1.06 5.13 -7.35
C GLY A 4 0.03 4.73 -6.29
N GLY A 5 0.21 3.56 -5.67
CA GLY A 5 -0.58 3.11 -4.52
C GLY A 5 -0.07 3.70 -3.20
N ASN A 6 -0.63 3.21 -2.08
CA ASN A 6 -0.31 3.72 -0.74
C ASN A 6 1.20 3.71 -0.45
N ALA A 7 1.88 2.59 -0.71
CA ALA A 7 3.32 2.46 -0.43
C ALA A 7 4.17 3.47 -1.22
N ALA A 8 3.86 3.65 -2.51
CA ALA A 8 4.55 4.62 -3.37
C ALA A 8 4.34 6.05 -2.91
N LEU A 9 3.10 6.40 -2.55
CA LEU A 9 2.73 7.75 -2.10
C LEU A 9 3.37 8.06 -0.75
N CYS A 10 3.31 7.16 0.23
CA CYS A 10 4.00 7.35 1.52
C CYS A 10 5.51 7.54 1.32
N ALA A 11 6.15 6.70 0.49
CA ALA A 11 7.58 6.85 0.19
C ALA A 11 7.89 8.17 -0.52
N ALA A 12 7.02 8.63 -1.42
CA ALA A 12 7.19 9.89 -2.13
C ALA A 12 7.06 11.10 -1.20
N LEU A 13 6.07 11.10 -0.30
CA LEU A 13 5.87 12.15 0.70
C LEU A 13 7.08 12.24 1.63
N MET A 14 7.47 11.13 2.24
CA MET A 14 8.63 11.07 3.14
C MET A 14 9.93 11.52 2.44
N ALA A 15 10.16 11.10 1.19
CA ALA A 15 11.34 11.52 0.44
C ALA A 15 11.33 13.03 0.14
N ARG A 16 10.15 13.60 -0.17
CA ARG A 16 10.02 15.05 -0.38
C ARG A 16 10.24 15.85 0.91
N GLU A 17 9.70 15.39 2.02
CA GLU A 17 9.92 15.99 3.34
C GLU A 17 11.40 15.98 3.72
N ALA A 18 12.12 14.91 3.33
CA ALA A 18 13.57 14.82 3.47
C ALA A 18 14.38 15.63 2.42
N GLY A 19 13.71 16.43 1.57
CA GLY A 19 14.37 17.31 0.59
C GLY A 19 14.76 16.65 -0.73
N ALA A 20 14.42 15.37 -0.98
CA ALA A 20 14.74 14.71 -2.24
C ALA A 20 13.82 15.19 -3.37
N SER A 21 14.34 15.25 -4.61
CA SER A 21 13.50 15.38 -5.80
C SER A 21 12.85 14.04 -6.13
N VAL A 22 11.52 14.02 -6.35
CA VAL A 22 10.77 12.79 -6.55
C VAL A 22 10.01 12.82 -7.88
N LEU A 23 10.16 11.74 -8.65
CA LEU A 23 9.31 11.38 -9.77
C LEU A 23 8.54 10.10 -9.43
N LEU A 24 7.22 10.14 -9.54
CA LEU A 24 6.34 9.00 -9.37
C LEU A 24 5.80 8.55 -10.73
N LEU A 25 5.98 7.27 -11.05
CA LEU A 25 5.54 6.64 -12.29
C LEU A 25 4.36 5.71 -11.98
N GLU A 26 3.17 6.10 -12.40
CA GLU A 26 1.93 5.34 -12.24
C GLU A 26 1.52 4.75 -13.60
N ALA A 27 1.34 3.43 -13.64
CA ALA A 27 0.99 2.74 -14.89
C ALA A 27 -0.42 3.06 -15.37
N SER A 28 -1.34 3.35 -14.44
CA SER A 28 -2.73 3.65 -14.78
C SER A 28 -2.94 5.09 -15.25
N PRO A 29 -4.02 5.36 -15.98
CA PRO A 29 -4.52 6.73 -16.16
C PRO A 29 -4.89 7.36 -14.82
N ARG A 30 -4.87 8.69 -14.75
CA ARG A 30 -5.18 9.46 -13.54
C ARG A 30 -6.50 9.05 -12.86
N ALA A 31 -7.52 8.71 -13.64
CA ALA A 31 -8.84 8.33 -13.13
C ALA A 31 -8.82 6.99 -12.35
N TRP A 32 -7.84 6.12 -12.64
CA TRP A 32 -7.72 4.78 -12.07
C TRP A 32 -6.50 4.60 -11.16
N ARG A 33 -5.82 5.73 -10.85
CA ARG A 33 -4.61 5.71 -10.01
C ARG A 33 -4.87 5.17 -8.61
N GLY A 34 -3.82 4.60 -8.01
CA GLY A 34 -3.85 4.20 -6.60
C GLY A 34 -3.91 2.69 -6.36
N GLY A 35 -3.99 1.89 -7.43
CA GLY A 35 -3.99 0.43 -7.33
C GLY A 35 -5.05 -0.09 -6.34
N ASN A 36 -4.73 -1.15 -5.61
CA ASN A 36 -5.62 -1.75 -4.62
C ASN A 36 -5.88 -0.84 -3.40
N SER A 37 -5.05 0.17 -3.17
CA SER A 37 -5.22 1.10 -2.04
C SER A 37 -6.52 1.90 -2.12
N GLN A 38 -7.12 2.09 -3.29
CA GLN A 38 -8.43 2.74 -3.42
C GLN A 38 -9.61 1.89 -2.90
N HIS A 39 -9.39 0.61 -2.62
CA HIS A 39 -10.41 -0.32 -2.13
C HIS A 39 -10.35 -0.58 -0.62
N VAL A 40 -9.34 -0.03 0.07
CA VAL A 40 -9.21 -0.16 1.53
C VAL A 40 -10.27 0.67 2.25
N ARG A 41 -10.62 0.28 3.48
CA ARG A 41 -11.63 0.96 4.30
C ARG A 41 -11.07 1.51 5.58
N ASN A 42 -10.06 0.88 6.12
CA ASN A 42 -9.54 1.15 7.45
C ASN A 42 -8.05 0.85 7.53
N LEU A 43 -7.46 1.28 8.64
CA LEU A 43 -6.12 0.97 9.06
C LEU A 43 -6.19 0.34 10.44
N ARG A 44 -5.54 -0.80 10.66
CA ARG A 44 -5.35 -1.38 11.99
C ARG A 44 -4.16 -0.69 12.66
N CYS A 45 -4.33 -0.21 13.88
CA CYS A 45 -3.31 0.55 14.61
C CYS A 45 -3.16 0.01 16.04
N MET A 46 -1.92 -0.17 16.46
CA MET A 46 -1.58 -0.37 17.87
C MET A 46 -1.81 0.93 18.66
N HIS A 47 -2.32 0.82 19.88
CA HIS A 47 -2.48 1.93 20.84
C HIS A 47 -2.72 1.39 22.25
N ASP A 48 -2.11 2.03 23.25
CA ASP A 48 -2.13 1.56 24.63
C ASP A 48 -3.32 2.10 25.44
N ALA A 49 -4.05 3.07 24.90
CA ALA A 49 -5.23 3.67 25.53
C ALA A 49 -6.25 4.10 24.47
N PRO A 50 -7.52 4.32 24.86
CA PRO A 50 -8.51 4.89 23.96
C PRO A 50 -8.02 6.21 23.33
N GLN A 51 -8.33 6.40 22.06
CA GLN A 51 -7.99 7.58 21.28
C GLN A 51 -9.28 8.10 20.59
N ASP A 52 -9.19 9.23 19.88
CA ASP A 52 -10.33 9.92 19.28
C ASP A 52 -11.28 9.03 18.44
N VAL A 53 -10.73 8.13 17.63
CA VAL A 53 -11.51 7.23 16.75
C VAL A 53 -11.37 5.75 17.14
N LEU A 54 -10.63 5.44 18.20
CA LEU A 54 -10.35 4.10 18.71
C LEU A 54 -10.80 4.01 20.18
N ILE A 55 -11.77 3.15 20.47
CA ILE A 55 -12.54 3.18 21.73
C ILE A 55 -11.89 2.47 22.91
N GLU A 56 -10.90 1.61 22.69
CA GLU A 56 -10.23 0.83 23.73
C GLU A 56 -8.76 0.67 23.38
N ALA A 57 -7.95 0.13 24.30
CA ALA A 57 -6.58 -0.24 24.02
C ALA A 57 -6.48 -1.43 23.05
N TYR A 58 -5.45 -1.44 22.24
CA TYR A 58 -5.05 -2.56 21.38
C TYR A 58 -3.53 -2.61 21.36
N THR A 59 -2.97 -3.39 22.30
CA THR A 59 -1.55 -3.42 22.60
C THR A 59 -0.72 -4.08 21.50
N GLU A 60 0.61 -3.88 21.52
CA GLU A 60 1.54 -4.55 20.62
C GLU A 60 1.38 -6.07 20.67
N GLU A 61 1.31 -6.64 21.88
CA GLU A 61 1.23 -8.09 22.05
C GLU A 61 -0.09 -8.66 21.53
N GLU A 62 -1.20 -7.97 21.76
CA GLU A 62 -2.50 -8.39 21.23
C GLU A 62 -2.53 -8.34 19.70
N TYR A 63 -1.96 -7.29 19.09
CA TYR A 63 -1.86 -7.20 17.64
C TYR A 63 -0.95 -8.30 17.09
N TRP A 64 0.15 -8.59 17.77
CA TRP A 64 1.05 -9.67 17.39
C TRP A 64 0.34 -11.03 17.41
N GLN A 65 -0.42 -11.34 18.48
CA GLN A 65 -1.18 -12.58 18.58
C GLN A 65 -2.26 -12.69 17.49
N ASP A 66 -2.93 -11.60 17.16
CA ASP A 66 -3.88 -11.58 16.04
C ASP A 66 -3.20 -11.84 14.69
N LEU A 67 -2.01 -11.28 14.48
CA LEU A 67 -1.23 -11.52 13.28
C LEU A 67 -0.82 -12.98 13.15
N LEU A 68 -0.35 -13.60 14.24
CA LEU A 68 0.01 -15.03 14.25
C LEU A 68 -1.18 -15.93 13.90
N LYS A 69 -2.37 -15.63 14.41
CA LYS A 69 -3.60 -16.37 14.03
C LYS A 69 -3.89 -16.31 12.54
N VAL A 70 -3.73 -15.14 11.92
CA VAL A 70 -4.02 -14.93 10.49
C VAL A 70 -2.97 -15.58 9.60
N THR A 71 -1.70 -15.52 10.00
CA THR A 71 -0.58 -16.04 9.21
C THR A 71 -0.26 -17.51 9.48
N GLY A 72 -0.93 -18.15 10.47
CA GLY A 72 -0.57 -19.48 10.93
C GLY A 72 0.85 -19.58 11.48
N GLY A 73 1.39 -18.46 11.99
CA GLY A 73 2.76 -18.34 12.48
C GLY A 73 3.82 -18.08 11.40
N LEU A 74 3.44 -18.03 10.13
CA LEU A 74 4.36 -17.78 9.01
C LEU A 74 4.55 -16.28 8.80
N THR A 75 5.44 -15.68 9.60
CA THR A 75 5.78 -14.26 9.52
C THR A 75 7.17 -13.98 10.07
N ASP A 76 7.78 -12.89 9.61
CA ASP A 76 9.02 -12.35 10.21
C ASP A 76 8.64 -11.52 11.45
N GLU A 77 8.92 -12.03 12.64
CA GLU A 77 8.56 -11.38 13.89
C GLU A 77 9.19 -9.99 14.02
N LYS A 78 10.48 -9.85 13.67
CA LYS A 78 11.20 -8.58 13.79
C LYS A 78 10.56 -7.49 12.93
N LEU A 79 10.28 -7.82 11.68
CA LEU A 79 9.64 -6.90 10.73
C LEU A 79 8.19 -6.60 11.15
N ALA A 80 7.45 -7.63 11.55
CA ALA A 80 6.05 -7.48 11.97
C ALA A 80 5.93 -6.58 13.21
N ARG A 81 6.73 -6.80 14.25
CA ARG A 81 6.72 -5.95 15.45
C ARG A 81 7.15 -4.52 15.15
N LEU A 82 8.11 -4.31 14.24
CA LEU A 82 8.47 -2.97 13.77
C LEU A 82 7.27 -2.25 13.16
N VAL A 83 6.53 -2.92 12.28
CA VAL A 83 5.34 -2.35 11.63
C VAL A 83 4.21 -2.11 12.64
N ILE A 84 3.98 -3.04 13.57
CA ILE A 84 2.98 -2.90 14.64
C ILE A 84 3.27 -1.65 15.47
N ARG A 85 4.49 -1.48 15.98
CA ARG A 85 4.88 -0.30 16.76
C ARG A 85 4.74 0.99 15.97
N ALA A 86 5.22 1.01 14.73
CA ALA A 86 5.11 2.18 13.87
C ALA A 86 3.65 2.55 13.52
N SER A 87 2.71 1.62 13.66
CA SER A 87 1.29 1.88 13.38
C SER A 87 0.65 2.84 14.39
N SER A 88 1.24 3.01 15.60
CA SER A 88 0.74 3.94 16.62
C SER A 88 0.69 5.39 16.13
N ASP A 89 1.70 5.80 15.38
CA ASP A 89 1.87 7.19 14.92
C ASP A 89 1.29 7.43 13.51
N CYS A 90 0.92 6.35 12.81
CA CYS A 90 0.46 6.42 11.42
C CYS A 90 -0.71 7.38 11.22
N ARG A 91 -1.69 7.42 12.14
CA ARG A 91 -2.90 8.23 11.96
C ARG A 91 -2.61 9.72 11.96
N ASP A 92 -1.73 10.19 12.85
CA ASP A 92 -1.38 11.61 12.94
C ASP A 92 -0.56 12.05 11.72
N TRP A 93 0.39 11.21 11.29
CA TRP A 93 1.09 11.44 10.03
C TRP A 93 0.12 11.49 8.83
N MET A 94 -0.83 10.58 8.76
CA MET A 94 -1.85 10.54 7.70
C MET A 94 -2.75 11.79 7.71
N ARG A 95 -3.14 12.28 8.91
CA ARG A 95 -3.89 13.54 9.06
C ARG A 95 -3.09 14.73 8.56
N GLY A 96 -1.79 14.78 8.85
CA GLY A 96 -0.88 15.80 8.32
C GLY A 96 -0.89 15.86 6.79
N HIS A 97 -1.21 14.76 6.13
CA HIS A 97 -1.35 14.65 4.67
C HIS A 97 -2.81 14.70 4.17
N GLY A 98 -3.73 15.19 4.99
CA GLY A 98 -5.13 15.46 4.61
C GLY A 98 -6.02 14.22 4.60
N VAL A 99 -5.64 13.15 5.27
CA VAL A 99 -6.51 11.99 5.48
C VAL A 99 -7.43 12.23 6.67
N HIS A 100 -8.71 11.95 6.52
CA HIS A 100 -9.71 12.07 7.57
C HIS A 100 -10.21 10.70 7.98
N PHE A 101 -10.49 10.56 9.29
CA PHE A 101 -11.02 9.34 9.87
C PHE A 101 -12.47 9.55 10.31
N GLN A 102 -13.26 8.50 10.24
CA GLN A 102 -14.64 8.51 10.72
C GLN A 102 -14.67 8.48 12.25
N PRO A 103 -15.68 9.09 12.88
CA PRO A 103 -15.96 8.85 14.28
C PRO A 103 -16.12 7.35 14.58
N PRO A 104 -15.94 6.91 15.83
CA PRO A 104 -16.12 5.51 16.19
C PRO A 104 -17.50 5.01 15.76
N LEU A 105 -17.53 3.84 15.12
CA LEU A 105 -18.78 3.18 14.79
C LEU A 105 -19.35 2.58 16.06
N SER A 106 -20.52 3.04 16.48
CA SER A 106 -21.30 2.47 17.59
C SER A 106 -22.09 1.25 17.09
N GLY A 107 -22.24 0.24 17.94
CA GLY A 107 -23.04 -0.97 17.64
C GLY A 107 -22.39 -2.25 18.15
N ALA A 108 -22.95 -3.40 17.75
CA ALA A 108 -22.52 -4.72 18.21
C ALA A 108 -21.13 -5.16 17.76
N LEU A 109 -20.56 -4.49 16.77
CA LEU A 109 -19.23 -4.79 16.26
C LEU A 109 -18.22 -3.78 16.80
N HIS A 110 -17.35 -4.21 17.70
CA HIS A 110 -16.26 -3.42 18.28
C HIS A 110 -15.09 -3.19 17.30
N VAL A 111 -15.38 -2.99 16.02
CA VAL A 111 -14.33 -2.80 14.99
C VAL A 111 -13.53 -1.52 15.20
N ALA A 112 -14.10 -0.51 15.84
CA ALA A 112 -13.41 0.72 16.19
C ALA A 112 -12.39 0.55 17.34
N ARG A 113 -12.31 -0.62 17.95
CA ARG A 113 -11.28 -0.95 18.92
C ARG A 113 -9.89 -1.11 18.27
N THR A 114 -9.83 -1.75 17.11
CA THR A 114 -8.56 -2.09 16.45
C THR A 114 -8.35 -1.35 15.15
N ASN A 115 -9.41 -0.80 14.54
CA ASN A 115 -9.38 -0.25 13.18
C ASN A 115 -9.92 1.18 13.14
N ALA A 116 -9.11 2.10 12.64
CA ALA A 116 -9.51 3.45 12.28
C ALA A 116 -10.04 3.47 10.85
N PHE A 117 -11.29 3.89 10.64
CA PHE A 117 -11.94 3.89 9.34
C PHE A 117 -11.69 5.21 8.61
N PHE A 118 -11.33 5.14 7.33
CA PHE A 118 -11.15 6.32 6.49
C PHE A 118 -12.48 6.95 6.11
N MET A 119 -12.61 8.24 6.31
CA MET A 119 -13.75 9.01 5.80
C MET A 119 -13.68 9.06 4.28
N GLY A 120 -14.67 8.48 3.60
CA GLY A 120 -14.69 8.31 2.14
C GLY A 120 -13.84 7.16 1.63
N GLY A 121 -13.34 6.29 2.52
CA GLY A 121 -12.64 5.05 2.16
C GLY A 121 -11.28 5.27 1.49
N GLY A 122 -10.76 4.21 0.88
CA GLY A 122 -9.43 4.22 0.25
C GLY A 122 -9.29 5.19 -0.91
N LYS A 123 -10.38 5.48 -1.63
CA LYS A 123 -10.34 6.46 -2.71
C LYS A 123 -10.08 7.88 -2.17
N ALA A 124 -10.68 8.24 -1.04
CA ALA A 124 -10.42 9.52 -0.38
C ALA A 124 -8.99 9.58 0.18
N LEU A 125 -8.53 8.50 0.80
CA LEU A 125 -7.14 8.34 1.24
C LEU A 125 -6.14 8.60 0.10
N VAL A 126 -6.27 7.87 -1.00
CA VAL A 126 -5.38 7.99 -2.15
C VAL A 126 -5.42 9.41 -2.72
N ASN A 127 -6.61 10.00 -2.85
CA ASN A 127 -6.74 11.38 -3.36
C ASN A 127 -6.11 12.41 -2.41
N ALA A 128 -6.18 12.23 -1.09
CA ALA A 128 -5.51 13.09 -0.12
C ALA A 128 -3.98 13.03 -0.31
N TYR A 129 -3.42 11.84 -0.41
CA TYR A 129 -1.99 11.67 -0.63
C TYR A 129 -1.50 12.23 -1.97
N TYR A 130 -2.27 12.05 -3.05
CA TYR A 130 -1.91 12.66 -4.34
C TYR A 130 -1.90 14.19 -4.25
N ARG A 131 -2.90 14.81 -3.60
CA ARG A 131 -2.90 16.26 -3.38
C ARG A 131 -1.70 16.72 -2.55
N SER A 132 -1.41 16.02 -1.47
CA SER A 132 -0.25 16.31 -0.61
C SER A 132 1.06 16.18 -1.40
N ALA A 133 1.20 15.13 -2.19
CA ALA A 133 2.38 14.91 -3.04
C ALA A 133 2.55 16.02 -4.11
N GLU A 134 1.47 16.40 -4.79
CA GLU A 134 1.46 17.51 -5.76
C GLU A 134 1.86 18.82 -5.08
N ASN A 135 1.30 19.14 -3.91
CA ASN A 135 1.62 20.34 -3.13
C ASN A 135 3.09 20.39 -2.68
N LEU A 136 3.67 19.23 -2.35
CA LEU A 136 5.09 19.10 -2.00
C LEU A 136 6.01 19.09 -3.22
N GLY A 137 5.46 19.15 -4.43
CA GLY A 137 6.23 19.21 -5.67
C GLY A 137 6.75 17.84 -6.14
N VAL A 138 6.07 16.76 -5.80
CA VAL A 138 6.28 15.44 -6.45
C VAL A 138 5.82 15.55 -7.90
N ARG A 139 6.71 15.23 -8.83
CA ARG A 139 6.34 15.10 -10.24
C ARG A 139 5.67 13.75 -10.48
N ILE A 140 4.49 13.74 -11.08
CA ILE A 140 3.70 12.53 -11.30
C ILE A 140 3.50 12.33 -12.79
N ARG A 141 3.83 11.12 -13.28
CA ARG A 141 3.54 10.67 -14.66
C ARG A 141 2.55 9.52 -14.59
N TYR A 142 1.41 9.71 -15.23
CA TYR A 142 0.41 8.67 -15.45
C TYR A 142 0.64 7.98 -16.78
N GLU A 143 0.01 6.81 -16.97
CA GLU A 143 0.17 5.98 -18.17
C GLU A 143 1.66 5.69 -18.48
N ALA A 144 2.42 5.52 -17.39
CA ALA A 144 3.87 5.34 -17.38
C ALA A 144 4.25 3.96 -16.80
N PRO A 145 3.84 2.85 -17.46
CA PRO A 145 4.26 1.54 -17.04
C PRO A 145 5.77 1.42 -17.17
N VAL A 146 6.43 1.02 -16.10
CA VAL A 146 7.86 0.70 -16.14
C VAL A 146 8.00 -0.72 -16.65
N ASP A 147 8.74 -0.88 -17.72
CA ASP A 147 8.92 -2.16 -18.40
C ASP A 147 10.31 -2.79 -18.15
N ARG A 148 11.27 -2.00 -17.68
CA ARG A 148 12.62 -2.49 -17.40
C ARG A 148 13.36 -1.61 -16.40
N LEU A 149 14.19 -2.25 -15.57
CA LEU A 149 15.17 -1.59 -14.71
C LEU A 149 16.57 -1.81 -15.26
N GLU A 150 17.40 -0.79 -15.15
CA GLU A 150 18.82 -0.87 -15.45
C GLU A 150 19.61 -0.89 -14.15
N LEU A 151 20.37 -1.94 -13.97
CA LEU A 151 21.28 -2.12 -12.85
C LEU A 151 22.72 -2.13 -13.34
N GLN A 152 23.60 -1.46 -12.62
CA GLN A 152 25.03 -1.52 -12.84
C GLN A 152 25.68 -1.96 -11.52
N ASP A 153 26.43 -3.06 -11.55
CA ASP A 153 27.05 -3.67 -10.35
C ASP A 153 26.04 -3.89 -9.20
N GLY A 154 24.83 -4.37 -9.55
CA GLY A 154 23.76 -4.60 -8.60
C GLY A 154 23.07 -3.33 -8.06
N ARG A 155 23.45 -2.15 -8.54
CA ARG A 155 22.86 -0.87 -8.14
C ARG A 155 21.94 -0.33 -9.21
N PHE A 156 20.79 0.21 -8.77
CA PHE A 156 19.85 0.88 -9.66
C PHE A 156 20.50 2.12 -10.30
N VAL A 157 20.33 2.29 -11.62
CA VAL A 157 20.77 3.48 -12.36
C VAL A 157 19.65 4.12 -13.17
N ALA A 158 18.72 3.35 -13.72
CA ALA A 158 17.60 3.88 -14.49
C ALA A 158 16.39 2.94 -14.52
N ALA A 159 15.23 3.50 -14.82
CA ALA A 159 14.02 2.78 -15.22
C ALA A 159 13.66 3.15 -16.67
N TYR A 160 12.94 2.26 -17.34
CA TYR A 160 12.46 2.49 -18.70
C TYR A 160 10.94 2.52 -18.73
N VAL A 161 10.40 3.49 -19.44
CA VAL A 161 8.98 3.68 -19.68
C VAL A 161 8.77 3.88 -21.16
N LYS A 162 8.18 2.90 -21.85
CA LYS A 162 7.93 2.98 -23.30
C LYS A 162 9.19 3.35 -24.11
N GLY A 163 10.33 2.77 -23.72
CA GLY A 163 11.63 3.02 -24.36
C GLY A 163 12.38 4.28 -23.88
N GLU A 164 11.74 5.16 -23.12
CA GLU A 164 12.40 6.32 -22.52
C GLU A 164 13.21 5.89 -21.29
N ARG A 165 14.49 6.22 -21.25
CA ARG A 165 15.38 5.98 -20.12
C ARG A 165 15.28 7.11 -19.09
N ILE A 166 14.88 6.78 -17.87
CA ILE A 166 14.74 7.70 -16.74
C ILE A 166 15.78 7.36 -15.68
N ALA A 167 16.84 8.14 -15.62
CA ALA A 167 17.91 7.96 -14.63
C ALA A 167 17.51 8.56 -13.27
N ALA A 168 17.90 7.88 -12.18
CA ALA A 168 17.77 8.41 -10.83
C ALA A 168 18.80 7.78 -9.89
N LYS A 169 19.06 8.43 -8.74
CA LYS A 169 20.01 7.95 -7.73
C LYS A 169 19.51 6.74 -6.94
N ALA A 170 18.20 6.61 -6.82
CA ALA A 170 17.55 5.52 -6.09
C ALA A 170 16.16 5.26 -6.67
N CYS A 171 15.68 4.05 -6.47
CA CYS A 171 14.34 3.63 -6.87
C CYS A 171 13.63 2.93 -5.71
N VAL A 172 12.36 3.25 -5.51
CA VAL A 172 11.46 2.49 -4.64
C VAL A 172 10.48 1.74 -5.54
N LEU A 173 10.51 0.41 -5.48
CA LEU A 173 9.55 -0.47 -6.14
C LEU A 173 8.31 -0.60 -5.25
N ALA A 174 7.21 -0.01 -5.65
CA ALA A 174 5.96 0.00 -4.91
C ALA A 174 4.77 -0.22 -5.85
N ALA A 175 4.95 -1.09 -6.83
CA ALA A 175 4.00 -1.36 -7.90
C ALA A 175 2.82 -2.25 -7.50
N GLY A 176 2.75 -2.67 -6.24
CA GLY A 176 1.73 -3.58 -5.72
C GLY A 176 2.03 -5.04 -6.03
N GLY A 177 1.01 -5.87 -5.98
CA GLY A 177 1.10 -7.30 -6.26
C GLY A 177 0.68 -7.67 -7.68
N PHE A 178 0.47 -8.96 -7.89
CA PHE A 178 0.07 -9.53 -9.19
C PHE A 178 -1.33 -10.14 -9.17
N GLU A 179 -2.19 -9.62 -8.33
CA GLU A 179 -3.54 -10.16 -8.11
C GLU A 179 -4.40 -10.17 -9.36
N SER A 180 -4.09 -9.32 -10.35
CA SER A 180 -4.80 -9.28 -11.63
C SER A 180 -4.13 -10.09 -12.74
N ASN A 181 -2.98 -10.71 -12.46
CA ASN A 181 -2.25 -11.57 -13.38
C ASN A 181 -2.63 -13.04 -13.14
N ARG A 182 -3.59 -13.53 -13.89
CA ARG A 182 -4.11 -14.88 -13.72
C ARG A 182 -3.10 -15.98 -14.03
N GLU A 183 -2.20 -15.74 -14.95
CA GLU A 183 -1.15 -16.70 -15.30
C GLU A 183 -0.21 -16.89 -14.11
N TRP A 184 0.25 -15.80 -13.50
CA TRP A 184 1.10 -15.86 -12.31
C TRP A 184 0.37 -16.42 -11.09
N LEU A 185 -0.93 -16.16 -10.94
CA LEU A 185 -1.73 -16.76 -9.87
C LEU A 185 -1.87 -18.27 -10.07
N ARG A 186 -2.06 -18.76 -11.31
CA ARG A 186 -2.07 -20.19 -11.61
C ARG A 186 -0.72 -20.83 -11.31
N GLU A 187 0.37 -20.20 -11.74
CA GLU A 187 1.73 -20.68 -11.45
C GLU A 187 2.01 -20.74 -9.94
N ALA A 188 1.66 -19.68 -9.21
CA ALA A 188 1.92 -19.57 -7.77
C ALA A 188 1.07 -20.53 -6.93
N TRP A 189 -0.19 -20.76 -7.29
CA TRP A 189 -1.13 -21.56 -6.50
C TRP A 189 -1.23 -23.01 -6.97
N GLY A 190 -0.90 -23.28 -8.23
CA GLY A 190 -1.01 -24.61 -8.82
C GLY A 190 -2.45 -25.10 -8.95
N GLN A 191 -2.59 -26.40 -9.17
CA GLN A 191 -3.85 -27.11 -9.14
C GLN A 191 -4.15 -27.67 -7.75
N ASN A 192 -5.43 -27.72 -7.38
CA ASN A 192 -5.88 -28.41 -6.19
C ASN A 192 -5.90 -29.93 -6.42
N GLU A 193 -6.23 -30.71 -5.38
CA GLU A 193 -6.32 -32.17 -5.44
C GLU A 193 -7.33 -32.70 -6.48
N ARG A 194 -8.26 -31.86 -6.95
CA ARG A 194 -9.26 -32.19 -7.97
C ARG A 194 -8.82 -31.81 -9.39
N GLY A 195 -7.59 -31.29 -9.55
CA GLY A 195 -7.09 -30.81 -10.83
C GLY A 195 -7.66 -29.47 -11.30
N GLU A 196 -8.37 -28.76 -10.43
CA GLU A 196 -8.92 -27.44 -10.74
C GLU A 196 -7.88 -26.35 -10.39
N TRP A 197 -7.94 -25.24 -11.12
CA TRP A 197 -7.10 -24.07 -10.85
C TRP A 197 -7.85 -23.10 -9.91
N PRO A 198 -7.50 -22.99 -8.61
CA PRO A 198 -8.16 -22.05 -7.69
C PRO A 198 -8.13 -20.61 -8.18
N ALA A 199 -7.08 -20.23 -8.92
CA ALA A 199 -6.93 -18.90 -9.52
C ALA A 199 -8.08 -18.53 -10.47
N ASP A 200 -8.74 -19.50 -11.11
CA ASP A 200 -9.82 -19.24 -12.07
C ASP A 200 -11.15 -18.87 -11.38
N ASN A 201 -11.32 -19.39 -10.16
CA ASN A 201 -12.53 -19.19 -9.36
C ASN A 201 -12.38 -18.08 -8.32
N PHE A 202 -11.21 -17.45 -8.24
CA PHE A 202 -10.95 -16.39 -7.28
C PHE A 202 -11.47 -15.04 -7.79
N LEU A 203 -12.36 -14.41 -7.00
CA LEU A 203 -12.85 -13.06 -7.28
C LEU A 203 -11.82 -12.03 -6.80
N ILE A 204 -11.10 -11.43 -7.74
CA ILE A 204 -10.10 -10.42 -7.46
C ILE A 204 -10.77 -9.05 -7.38
N ARG A 205 -10.67 -8.41 -6.21
CA ARG A 205 -10.94 -6.98 -6.07
C ARG A 205 -9.62 -6.23 -6.27
N GLY A 206 -9.40 -5.76 -7.46
CA GLY A 206 -8.20 -5.03 -7.80
C GLY A 206 -8.35 -4.27 -9.10
N THR A 207 -7.40 -3.42 -9.39
CA THR A 207 -7.34 -2.79 -10.69
C THR A 207 -6.61 -3.74 -11.65
N ARG A 208 -7.00 -3.70 -12.94
CA ARG A 208 -6.31 -4.46 -13.99
C ARG A 208 -4.81 -4.10 -14.14
N PHE A 209 -4.35 -3.10 -13.42
CA PHE A 209 -2.95 -2.65 -13.44
C PHE A 209 -2.08 -3.38 -12.41
N ASN A 210 -2.65 -4.18 -11.50
CA ASN A 210 -1.90 -5.02 -10.56
C ASN A 210 -1.48 -6.33 -11.23
N GLN A 211 -0.57 -6.20 -12.21
CA GLN A 211 -0.08 -7.32 -13.03
C GLN A 211 1.22 -7.94 -12.51
N GLY A 212 1.80 -7.40 -11.47
CA GLY A 212 3.10 -7.78 -10.94
C GLY A 212 4.22 -6.89 -11.46
N VAL A 213 5.41 -7.12 -10.92
CA VAL A 213 6.67 -6.49 -11.33
C VAL A 213 7.59 -7.59 -11.83
N LEU A 214 8.13 -7.44 -13.02
CA LEU A 214 9.13 -8.35 -13.60
C LEU A 214 10.51 -8.08 -13.00
#